data_0e7c5bc5d4b1a534922bd1ee9efd56d9
#
_entry.id   0e7c5bc5d4b1a534922bd1ee9efd56d9
#
_cell.length_a   1.000
_cell.length_b   1.000
_cell.length_c   1.000
_cell.angle_alpha   90.00
_cell.angle_beta   90.00
_cell.angle_gamma   90.00
#
_symmetry.space_group_name_H-M   'P 1'
#
loop_
_entity.id
_entity.type
_entity.pdbx_description
1 polymer ?
#
loop_
_entity_poly.entity_id
_entity_poly.type
_entity_poly.pdbx_seq_one_letter_code
_entity_poly.pdbx_strand_id
1 'polypeptide(L)'
;AETKGRWQELQRQATTAQLFDVDVRILDKNQIKKNYPIINTDEVIGGILMPGDGAADPSGVTHMLAKGARKYGAQIFEKSPVDEILTRDGKITGVKVNGQKIDCEYIVLASGMWSRQIGEKAGVSIPLYPAEHFYIITEPIENLSKTLPVVRDFDNRTYIKEDAGKILVGIFEGNSIPAWDKTNKVPENFSFGEFQENFEHFEPYLASAIKRFPVLETAGIRKFFSGPESFTPDTNTLLGEVPEIKNFFVCCGLNSIGIGSGGGVGKVTAEWLMTGHINEDIFSYDIKRFQKFHSELSFIKKRITESLGDLYGMHWPFKQHKTSRNIKTLPHHDNLKSFGACFGVSGGYERPMWFALDGEKVEYEYSYNYQSWYPSAEYETNNTINNVGLFDLTPFSKFEIRSDKAHQELQKICTANIKNEPGKCIYTQMLNPDGGIEADLTVICIEENHYRIISSAATRERDKFHIKKYLSEDIELKDITDDLSVFGLFGPKSRELIKKISKDNFENDNFKFGTAKYITIDGIKIWAQRLSYVGELGYELYVDFKYAKKIYELIINKGKNFNLSNCGMHAMDIMRMESGFLHWGHDISPEENQYQ
;
A
#
# COMPACT_ATOMS: atom_id res chain seq x y z
N ALA A 1 -21.86 0.83 15.97
CA ALA A 1 -20.72 0.23 16.69
C ALA A 1 -21.20 -0.49 17.95
N GLU A 2 -20.66 -1.68 18.17
CA GLU A 2 -20.87 -2.50 19.38
C GLU A 2 -19.64 -2.45 20.29
N THR A 3 -18.44 -2.26 19.73
CA THR A 3 -17.19 -2.23 20.48
C THR A 3 -16.67 -0.81 20.68
N LYS A 4 -15.94 -0.58 21.77
CA LYS A 4 -15.29 0.72 22.03
C LYS A 4 -14.33 1.14 20.91
N GLY A 5 -13.56 0.19 20.40
CA GLY A 5 -12.62 0.47 19.29
C GLY A 5 -13.37 0.90 18.03
N ARG A 6 -14.43 0.19 17.63
CA ARG A 6 -15.27 0.56 16.48
C ARG A 6 -15.94 1.92 16.69
N TRP A 7 -16.38 2.20 17.90
CA TRP A 7 -16.96 3.49 18.21
C TRP A 7 -15.95 4.64 18.03
N GLN A 8 -14.74 4.46 18.52
CA GLN A 8 -13.65 5.42 18.28
C GLN A 8 -13.35 5.60 16.79
N GLU A 9 -13.32 4.51 16.03
CA GLU A 9 -13.12 4.57 14.58
C GLU A 9 -14.21 5.38 13.87
N LEU A 10 -15.48 5.12 14.16
CA LEU A 10 -16.60 5.87 13.58
C LEU A 10 -16.55 7.35 13.92
N GLN A 11 -16.20 7.70 15.17
CA GLN A 11 -16.03 9.10 15.57
C GLN A 11 -14.89 9.78 14.78
N ARG A 12 -13.77 9.09 14.57
CA ARG A 12 -12.66 9.58 13.73
C ARG A 12 -13.10 9.78 12.29
N GLN A 13 -13.81 8.81 11.71
CA GLN A 13 -14.37 8.92 10.36
C GLN A 13 -15.33 10.11 10.23
N ALA A 14 -16.20 10.33 11.21
CA ALA A 14 -17.11 11.48 11.24
C ALA A 14 -16.35 12.81 11.28
N THR A 15 -15.26 12.89 12.05
CA THR A 15 -14.40 14.09 12.11
C THR A 15 -13.67 14.32 10.78
N THR A 16 -13.12 13.26 10.20
CA THR A 16 -12.42 13.35 8.90
C THR A 16 -13.37 13.78 7.79
N ALA A 17 -14.61 13.28 7.77
CA ALA A 17 -15.60 13.63 6.76
C ALA A 17 -15.90 15.14 6.72
N GLN A 18 -15.82 15.82 7.86
CA GLN A 18 -16.01 17.28 7.96
C GLN A 18 -14.94 18.07 7.17
N LEU A 19 -13.72 17.53 7.01
CA LEU A 19 -12.68 18.17 6.20
C LEU A 19 -13.03 18.22 4.71
N PHE A 20 -13.96 17.39 4.29
CA PHE A 20 -14.46 17.29 2.92
C PHE A 20 -15.89 17.81 2.76
N ASP A 21 -16.38 18.61 3.72
CA ASP A 21 -17.74 19.19 3.72
C ASP A 21 -18.86 18.13 3.65
N VAL A 22 -18.61 16.90 4.14
CA VAL A 22 -19.61 15.83 4.19
C VAL A 22 -20.41 15.93 5.51
N ASP A 23 -21.76 16.10 5.41
CA ASP A 23 -22.65 16.07 6.57
C ASP A 23 -22.66 14.66 7.18
N VAL A 24 -22.03 14.52 8.34
CA VAL A 24 -22.03 13.29 9.15
C VAL A 24 -22.51 13.61 10.56
N ARG A 25 -23.54 12.88 11.00
CA ARG A 25 -24.17 13.07 12.31
C ARG A 25 -23.89 11.88 13.21
N ILE A 26 -23.41 12.15 14.42
CA ILE A 26 -23.24 11.15 15.46
C ILE A 26 -24.59 10.86 16.10
N LEU A 27 -24.97 9.60 16.22
CA LEU A 27 -26.25 9.16 16.74
C LEU A 27 -26.08 8.29 17.99
N ASP A 28 -26.89 8.55 19.01
CA ASP A 28 -27.11 7.64 20.14
C ASP A 28 -28.11 6.51 19.80
N LYS A 29 -28.30 5.56 20.72
CA LYS A 29 -29.20 4.40 20.56
C LYS A 29 -30.63 4.79 20.20
N ASN A 30 -31.16 5.84 20.84
CA ASN A 30 -32.54 6.28 20.64
C ASN A 30 -32.71 6.94 19.27
N GLN A 31 -31.73 7.72 18.87
CA GLN A 31 -31.67 8.34 17.54
C GLN A 31 -31.55 7.29 16.45
N ILE A 32 -30.71 6.25 16.65
CA ILE A 32 -30.61 5.12 15.74
C ILE A 32 -31.98 4.42 15.61
N LYS A 33 -32.60 4.08 16.71
CA LYS A 33 -33.92 3.42 16.73
C LYS A 33 -34.99 4.26 16.04
N LYS A 34 -34.95 5.59 16.22
CA LYS A 34 -35.87 6.51 15.55
C LYS A 34 -35.70 6.53 14.04
N ASN A 35 -34.44 6.52 13.55
CA ASN A 35 -34.13 6.52 12.12
C ASN A 35 -34.35 5.15 11.47
N TYR A 36 -34.23 4.06 12.26
CA TYR A 36 -34.37 2.69 11.78
C TYR A 36 -35.20 1.85 12.76
N PRO A 37 -36.55 1.94 12.71
CA PRO A 37 -37.44 1.37 13.74
C PRO A 37 -37.34 -0.15 13.94
N ILE A 38 -36.92 -0.91 12.94
CA ILE A 38 -36.80 -2.38 12.99
C ILE A 38 -35.44 -2.88 13.53
N ILE A 39 -34.49 -1.97 13.83
CA ILE A 39 -33.16 -2.34 14.34
C ILE A 39 -33.22 -2.68 15.84
N ASN A 40 -32.50 -3.70 16.26
CA ASN A 40 -32.18 -3.94 17.66
C ASN A 40 -30.91 -3.14 18.05
N THR A 41 -31.03 -2.33 19.10
CA THR A 41 -29.95 -1.45 19.60
C THR A 41 -29.35 -1.87 20.94
N ASP A 42 -29.71 -3.03 21.49
CA ASP A 42 -29.34 -3.43 22.86
C ASP A 42 -27.84 -3.35 23.12
N GLU A 43 -27.02 -3.86 22.20
CA GLU A 43 -25.56 -3.88 22.30
C GLU A 43 -24.88 -2.70 21.58
N VAL A 44 -25.64 -1.80 20.96
CA VAL A 44 -25.09 -0.68 20.22
C VAL A 44 -24.60 0.41 21.17
N ILE A 45 -23.37 0.89 20.97
CA ILE A 45 -22.81 2.05 21.70
C ILE A 45 -23.26 3.34 21.01
N GLY A 46 -23.22 3.40 19.69
CA GLY A 46 -23.60 4.54 18.88
C GLY A 46 -23.44 4.25 17.40
N GLY A 47 -23.74 5.23 16.57
CA GLY A 47 -23.61 5.14 15.12
C GLY A 47 -23.36 6.51 14.48
N ILE A 48 -23.09 6.52 13.19
CA ILE A 48 -23.03 7.73 12.38
C ILE A 48 -24.05 7.66 11.24
N LEU A 49 -24.60 8.79 10.86
CA LEU A 49 -25.55 8.94 9.77
C LEU A 49 -25.00 9.96 8.76
N MET A 50 -25.00 9.60 7.51
CA MET A 50 -24.71 10.48 6.37
C MET A 50 -26.03 10.77 5.63
N PRO A 51 -26.72 11.88 5.91
CA PRO A 51 -28.03 12.16 5.31
C PRO A 51 -27.98 12.39 3.80
N GLY A 52 -26.83 12.83 3.29
CA GLY A 52 -26.62 13.08 1.86
C GLY A 52 -26.29 11.83 1.04
N ASP A 53 -26.09 10.67 1.70
CA ASP A 53 -25.87 9.40 1.00
C ASP A 53 -27.19 8.79 0.52
N GLY A 54 -27.10 7.78 -0.36
CA GLY A 54 -28.28 7.17 -0.95
C GLY A 54 -28.02 5.85 -1.63
N ALA A 55 -28.99 5.40 -2.40
CA ALA A 55 -28.90 4.22 -3.23
C ALA A 55 -29.06 4.61 -4.71
N ALA A 56 -28.25 4.04 -5.56
CA ALA A 56 -28.28 4.26 -6.99
C ALA A 56 -28.64 2.97 -7.74
N ASP A 57 -29.28 3.10 -8.90
CA ASP A 57 -29.37 2.02 -9.88
C ASP A 57 -28.02 1.92 -10.63
N PRO A 58 -27.23 0.83 -10.47
CA PRO A 58 -25.92 0.69 -11.10
C PRO A 58 -25.96 0.78 -12.61
N SER A 59 -26.97 0.17 -13.23
CA SER A 59 -27.16 0.21 -14.68
C SER A 59 -27.50 1.62 -15.16
N GLY A 60 -28.39 2.31 -14.46
CA GLY A 60 -28.76 3.70 -14.75
C GLY A 60 -27.58 4.64 -14.67
N VAL A 61 -26.76 4.56 -13.62
CA VAL A 61 -25.51 5.36 -13.47
C VAL A 61 -24.57 5.11 -14.64
N THR A 62 -24.31 3.84 -14.99
CA THR A 62 -23.42 3.47 -16.09
C THR A 62 -23.93 4.01 -17.44
N HIS A 63 -25.23 3.86 -17.72
CA HIS A 63 -25.83 4.39 -18.95
C HIS A 63 -25.80 5.93 -19.00
N MET A 64 -25.99 6.60 -17.88
CA MET A 64 -25.91 8.08 -17.81
C MET A 64 -24.49 8.57 -18.07
N LEU A 65 -23.48 7.93 -17.51
CA LEU A 65 -22.07 8.25 -17.77
C LEU A 65 -21.71 8.00 -19.25
N ALA A 66 -22.13 6.86 -19.81
CA ALA A 66 -21.93 6.54 -21.23
C ALA A 66 -22.61 7.56 -22.16
N LYS A 67 -23.85 7.98 -21.84
CA LYS A 67 -24.57 9.03 -22.58
C LYS A 67 -23.84 10.37 -22.49
N GLY A 68 -23.32 10.73 -21.31
CA GLY A 68 -22.48 11.91 -21.12
C GLY A 68 -21.23 11.89 -21.98
N ALA A 69 -20.49 10.77 -21.96
CA ALA A 69 -19.29 10.59 -22.78
C ALA A 69 -19.58 10.74 -24.28
N ARG A 70 -20.65 10.09 -24.80
CA ARG A 70 -21.07 10.23 -26.20
C ARG A 70 -21.41 11.67 -26.57
N LYS A 71 -22.02 12.44 -25.65
CA LYS A 71 -22.33 13.86 -25.86
C LYS A 71 -21.09 14.71 -26.12
N TYR A 72 -19.96 14.31 -25.55
CA TYR A 72 -18.66 14.95 -25.73
C TYR A 72 -17.78 14.27 -26.79
N GLY A 73 -18.36 13.41 -27.64
CA GLY A 73 -17.69 12.84 -28.80
C GLY A 73 -17.06 11.47 -28.60
N ALA A 74 -17.15 10.87 -27.42
CA ALA A 74 -16.65 9.52 -27.22
C ALA A 74 -17.46 8.49 -28.02
N GLN A 75 -16.76 7.56 -28.67
CA GLN A 75 -17.37 6.44 -29.38
C GLN A 75 -17.34 5.20 -28.48
N ILE A 76 -18.48 4.53 -28.34
CA ILE A 76 -18.62 3.33 -27.51
C ILE A 76 -19.07 2.18 -28.42
N PHE A 77 -18.21 1.17 -28.52
CA PHE A 77 -18.42 -0.03 -29.32
C PHE A 77 -18.73 -1.20 -28.41
N GLU A 78 -19.99 -1.63 -28.38
CA GLU A 78 -20.43 -2.81 -27.66
C GLU A 78 -20.07 -4.10 -28.42
N LYS A 79 -19.99 -5.24 -27.73
CA LYS A 79 -19.65 -6.55 -28.30
C LYS A 79 -18.35 -6.55 -29.10
N SER A 80 -17.41 -5.73 -28.69
CA SER A 80 -16.12 -5.52 -29.36
C SER A 80 -14.96 -5.83 -28.40
N PRO A 81 -14.71 -7.12 -28.10
CA PRO A 81 -13.62 -7.51 -27.21
C PRO A 81 -12.27 -7.13 -27.83
N VAL A 82 -11.36 -6.66 -26.99
CA VAL A 82 -9.98 -6.43 -27.38
C VAL A 82 -9.23 -7.76 -27.39
N ASP A 83 -8.77 -8.18 -28.58
CA ASP A 83 -8.04 -9.43 -28.77
C ASP A 83 -6.59 -9.33 -28.29
N GLU A 84 -5.95 -8.18 -28.59
CA GLU A 84 -4.52 -7.95 -28.37
C GLU A 84 -4.23 -6.47 -28.10
N ILE A 85 -3.28 -6.21 -27.20
CA ILE A 85 -2.70 -4.88 -26.98
C ILE A 85 -1.40 -4.81 -27.77
N LEU A 86 -1.28 -3.82 -28.64
CA LEU A 86 -0.15 -3.65 -29.56
C LEU A 86 0.87 -2.68 -28.99
N THR A 87 2.12 -3.14 -28.92
CA THR A 87 3.23 -2.34 -28.41
C THR A 87 4.40 -2.32 -29.41
N ARG A 88 5.19 -1.26 -29.34
CA ARG A 88 6.49 -1.17 -30.03
C ARG A 88 7.45 -0.37 -29.15
N ASP A 89 8.65 -0.90 -28.96
CA ASP A 89 9.72 -0.27 -28.15
C ASP A 89 9.25 0.11 -26.73
N GLY A 90 8.47 -0.79 -26.09
CA GLY A 90 7.96 -0.58 -24.73
C GLY A 90 6.84 0.47 -24.61
N LYS A 91 6.24 0.91 -25.72
CA LYS A 91 5.17 1.90 -25.78
C LYS A 91 3.93 1.36 -26.48
N ILE A 92 2.74 1.81 -26.06
CA ILE A 92 1.47 1.51 -26.72
C ILE A 92 1.48 2.08 -28.15
N THR A 93 0.95 1.29 -29.10
CA THR A 93 0.72 1.71 -30.48
C THR A 93 -0.71 1.46 -30.95
N GLY A 94 -1.49 0.65 -30.23
CA GLY A 94 -2.87 0.36 -30.59
C GLY A 94 -3.43 -0.87 -29.93
N VAL A 95 -4.61 -1.28 -30.38
CA VAL A 95 -5.28 -2.52 -30.01
C VAL A 95 -5.73 -3.26 -31.26
N LYS A 96 -5.98 -4.57 -31.11
CA LYS A 96 -6.62 -5.38 -32.13
C LYS A 96 -8.01 -5.80 -31.64
N VAL A 97 -9.01 -5.57 -32.45
CA VAL A 97 -10.42 -5.87 -32.16
C VAL A 97 -11.02 -6.60 -33.35
N ASN A 98 -11.55 -7.81 -33.15
CA ASN A 98 -12.08 -8.66 -34.22
C ASN A 98 -11.10 -8.79 -35.41
N GLY A 99 -9.80 -8.95 -35.13
CA GLY A 99 -8.75 -9.03 -36.13
C GLY A 99 -8.34 -7.73 -36.80
N GLN A 100 -9.01 -6.61 -36.54
CA GLN A 100 -8.69 -5.29 -37.10
C GLN A 100 -7.83 -4.47 -36.13
N LYS A 101 -6.81 -3.80 -36.64
CA LYS A 101 -5.94 -2.90 -35.88
C LYS A 101 -6.63 -1.55 -35.71
N ILE A 102 -6.60 -1.03 -34.49
CA ILE A 102 -6.98 0.35 -34.15
C ILE A 102 -5.75 1.01 -33.53
N ASP A 103 -5.22 2.03 -34.18
CA ASP A 103 -4.09 2.79 -33.63
C ASP A 103 -4.55 3.72 -32.52
N CYS A 104 -3.77 3.81 -31.44
CA CYS A 104 -4.00 4.76 -30.35
C CYS A 104 -2.69 5.14 -29.66
N GLU A 105 -2.67 6.30 -29.04
CA GLU A 105 -1.51 6.81 -28.29
C GLU A 105 -1.51 6.32 -26.85
N TYR A 106 -2.69 6.11 -26.26
CA TYR A 106 -2.90 5.70 -24.87
C TYR A 106 -3.94 4.59 -24.79
N ILE A 107 -3.79 3.75 -23.78
CA ILE A 107 -4.81 2.79 -23.37
C ILE A 107 -5.13 3.02 -21.91
N VAL A 108 -6.42 2.99 -21.54
CA VAL A 108 -6.88 2.87 -20.16
C VAL A 108 -7.58 1.53 -20.01
N LEU A 109 -6.99 0.62 -19.25
CA LEU A 109 -7.58 -0.68 -18.93
C LEU A 109 -8.54 -0.55 -17.74
N ALA A 110 -9.84 -0.57 -18.03
CA ALA A 110 -10.92 -0.47 -17.05
C ALA A 110 -11.83 -1.71 -17.10
N SER A 111 -11.24 -2.90 -17.23
CA SER A 111 -11.94 -4.17 -17.53
C SER A 111 -12.36 -4.94 -16.29
N GLY A 112 -12.46 -4.29 -15.11
CA GLY A 112 -12.91 -4.93 -13.87
C GLY A 112 -12.12 -6.20 -13.55
N MET A 113 -12.80 -7.30 -13.24
CA MET A 113 -12.16 -8.57 -12.87
C MET A 113 -11.33 -9.23 -13.97
N TRP A 114 -11.52 -8.87 -15.26
CA TRP A 114 -10.69 -9.35 -16.37
C TRP A 114 -9.37 -8.61 -16.53
N SER A 115 -9.18 -7.47 -15.83
CA SER A 115 -8.00 -6.62 -16.03
C SER A 115 -6.69 -7.36 -15.81
N ARG A 116 -6.63 -8.25 -14.79
CA ARG A 116 -5.43 -9.05 -14.53
C ARG A 116 -5.01 -9.88 -15.74
N GLN A 117 -5.93 -10.67 -16.29
CA GLN A 117 -5.60 -11.58 -17.41
C GLN A 117 -5.38 -10.84 -18.75
N ILE A 118 -6.00 -9.67 -18.94
CA ILE A 118 -5.72 -8.80 -20.10
C ILE A 118 -4.32 -8.18 -19.95
N GLY A 119 -3.98 -7.69 -18.77
CA GLY A 119 -2.64 -7.19 -18.47
C GLY A 119 -1.56 -8.25 -18.67
N GLU A 120 -1.77 -9.48 -18.20
CA GLU A 120 -0.84 -10.60 -18.42
C GLU A 120 -0.56 -10.87 -19.90
N LYS A 121 -1.57 -10.80 -20.79
CA LYS A 121 -1.38 -10.93 -22.24
C LYS A 121 -0.47 -9.84 -22.81
N ALA A 122 -0.42 -8.66 -22.19
CA ALA A 122 0.46 -7.55 -22.56
C ALA A 122 1.78 -7.52 -21.79
N GLY A 123 2.03 -8.45 -20.87
CA GLY A 123 3.22 -8.47 -20.02
C GLY A 123 3.17 -7.49 -18.84
N VAL A 124 1.97 -7.02 -18.47
CA VAL A 124 1.73 -6.09 -17.36
C VAL A 124 1.23 -6.83 -16.12
N SER A 125 1.77 -6.47 -14.97
CA SER A 125 1.39 -7.03 -13.68
C SER A 125 0.27 -6.22 -13.03
N ILE A 126 -0.94 -6.79 -12.96
CA ILE A 126 -2.10 -6.15 -12.32
C ILE A 126 -2.53 -6.98 -11.11
N PRO A 127 -2.25 -6.50 -9.87
CA PRO A 127 -2.52 -7.24 -8.65
C PRO A 127 -3.99 -7.10 -8.22
N LEU A 128 -4.86 -7.84 -8.89
CA LEU A 128 -6.25 -8.04 -8.48
C LEU A 128 -6.67 -9.48 -8.72
N TYR A 129 -7.65 -9.95 -7.95
CA TYR A 129 -8.24 -11.26 -8.14
C TYR A 129 -9.71 -11.25 -7.72
N PRO A 130 -10.61 -11.94 -8.43
CA PRO A 130 -12.01 -12.02 -8.05
C PRO A 130 -12.22 -12.97 -6.86
N ALA A 131 -13.13 -12.58 -5.96
CA ALA A 131 -13.67 -13.41 -4.90
C ALA A 131 -15.17 -13.60 -5.09
N GLU A 132 -15.73 -14.65 -4.50
CA GLU A 132 -17.17 -14.82 -4.38
C GLU A 132 -17.70 -13.80 -3.38
N HIS A 133 -18.81 -13.15 -3.71
CA HIS A 133 -19.48 -12.19 -2.84
C HIS A 133 -20.95 -12.54 -2.71
N PHE A 134 -21.49 -12.44 -1.50
CA PHE A 134 -22.78 -13.02 -1.14
C PHE A 134 -23.77 -12.00 -0.63
N TYR A 135 -25.03 -12.13 -1.05
CA TYR A 135 -26.15 -11.48 -0.41
C TYR A 135 -27.44 -12.30 -0.57
N ILE A 136 -28.40 -12.06 0.30
CA ILE A 136 -29.76 -12.57 0.17
C ILE A 136 -30.74 -11.43 -0.03
N ILE A 137 -31.89 -11.73 -0.66
CA ILE A 137 -33.07 -10.86 -0.70
C ILE A 137 -34.22 -11.64 -0.05
N THR A 138 -34.88 -11.01 0.91
CA THR A 138 -36.02 -11.63 1.58
C THR A 138 -37.28 -11.65 0.69
N GLU A 139 -38.28 -12.44 1.06
CA GLU A 139 -39.64 -12.21 0.61
C GLU A 139 -40.15 -10.85 1.13
N PRO A 140 -41.22 -10.26 0.56
CA PRO A 140 -41.78 -9.00 1.02
C PRO A 140 -42.10 -9.04 2.52
N ILE A 141 -41.71 -7.99 3.24
CA ILE A 141 -41.95 -7.84 4.67
C ILE A 141 -43.10 -6.84 4.85
N GLU A 142 -44.15 -7.29 5.56
CA GLU A 142 -45.32 -6.48 5.80
C GLU A 142 -44.98 -5.21 6.60
N ASN A 143 -45.55 -4.07 6.18
CA ASN A 143 -45.34 -2.75 6.80
C ASN A 143 -43.90 -2.25 6.84
N LEU A 144 -42.99 -2.79 6.00
CA LEU A 144 -41.63 -2.26 5.89
C LEU A 144 -41.65 -0.85 5.29
N SER A 145 -41.05 0.11 5.98
CA SER A 145 -40.87 1.47 5.44
C SER A 145 -39.93 1.46 4.23
N LYS A 146 -40.35 2.12 3.14
CA LYS A 146 -39.57 2.26 1.89
C LYS A 146 -38.49 3.34 1.95
N THR A 147 -38.35 4.04 3.05
CA THR A 147 -37.42 5.17 3.22
C THR A 147 -36.35 4.87 4.27
N LEU A 148 -36.11 3.59 4.55
CA LEU A 148 -35.05 3.18 5.48
C LEU A 148 -33.68 3.50 4.87
N PRO A 149 -32.74 4.09 5.64
CA PRO A 149 -31.38 4.27 5.19
C PRO A 149 -30.68 2.92 5.02
N VAL A 150 -29.64 2.88 4.19
CA VAL A 150 -28.73 1.72 4.15
C VAL A 150 -27.95 1.65 5.45
N VAL A 151 -27.90 0.46 6.06
CA VAL A 151 -27.12 0.24 7.29
C VAL A 151 -25.90 -0.61 6.99
N ARG A 152 -24.74 -0.18 7.50
CA ARG A 152 -23.50 -0.98 7.55
C ARG A 152 -23.23 -1.33 9.01
N ASP A 153 -23.31 -2.61 9.33
CA ASP A 153 -22.93 -3.15 10.63
C ASP A 153 -21.53 -3.74 10.53
N PHE A 154 -20.52 -2.90 10.74
CA PHE A 154 -19.13 -3.26 10.57
C PHE A 154 -18.63 -4.32 11.56
N ASP A 155 -19.12 -4.30 12.82
CA ASP A 155 -18.73 -5.29 13.83
C ASP A 155 -19.22 -6.69 13.44
N ASN A 156 -20.41 -6.78 12.81
CA ASN A 156 -21.03 -8.03 12.34
C ASN A 156 -20.76 -8.30 10.85
N ARG A 157 -19.99 -7.46 10.16
CA ARG A 157 -19.60 -7.60 8.75
C ARG A 157 -20.78 -7.72 7.78
N THR A 158 -21.91 -7.07 8.09
CA THR A 158 -23.14 -7.13 7.30
C THR A 158 -23.59 -5.75 6.84
N TYR A 159 -24.24 -5.69 5.69
CA TYR A 159 -24.97 -4.50 5.27
C TYR A 159 -26.41 -4.85 4.93
N ILE A 160 -27.30 -3.91 5.23
CA ILE A 160 -28.74 -4.08 5.08
C ILE A 160 -29.30 -2.91 4.29
N LYS A 161 -30.09 -3.25 3.26
CA LYS A 161 -30.74 -2.29 2.38
C LYS A 161 -32.20 -2.67 2.18
N GLU A 162 -33.10 -1.69 2.27
CA GLU A 162 -34.46 -1.84 1.79
C GLU A 162 -34.47 -1.95 0.26
N ASP A 163 -35.25 -2.89 -0.29
CA ASP A 163 -35.35 -3.17 -1.72
C ASP A 163 -36.80 -3.48 -2.10
N ALA A 164 -37.57 -2.45 -2.41
CA ALA A 164 -38.97 -2.53 -2.85
C ALA A 164 -39.86 -3.43 -1.93
N GLY A 165 -39.85 -3.12 -0.63
CA GLY A 165 -40.62 -3.83 0.39
C GLY A 165 -39.96 -5.12 0.89
N LYS A 166 -38.73 -5.39 0.49
CA LYS A 166 -37.89 -6.51 0.92
C LYS A 166 -36.63 -5.99 1.59
N ILE A 167 -35.88 -6.84 2.24
CA ILE A 167 -34.55 -6.53 2.78
C ILE A 167 -33.51 -7.32 2.00
N LEU A 168 -32.49 -6.61 1.50
CA LEU A 168 -31.25 -7.18 1.04
C LEU A 168 -30.27 -7.21 2.22
N VAL A 169 -29.70 -8.39 2.49
CA VAL A 169 -28.63 -8.60 3.49
C VAL A 169 -27.41 -9.12 2.77
N GLY A 170 -26.33 -8.36 2.79
CA GLY A 170 -25.04 -8.79 2.24
C GLY A 170 -23.93 -8.81 3.28
N ILE A 171 -22.80 -9.42 2.95
CA ILE A 171 -21.71 -9.66 3.89
C ILE A 171 -20.36 -9.22 3.32
N PHE A 172 -19.42 -8.88 4.21
CA PHE A 172 -17.99 -8.66 3.92
C PHE A 172 -17.14 -9.53 4.84
N GLU A 173 -17.15 -10.82 4.55
CA GLU A 173 -16.53 -11.86 5.37
C GLU A 173 -14.99 -11.76 5.39
N GLY A 174 -14.38 -12.13 6.54
CA GLY A 174 -12.92 -12.07 6.72
C GLY A 174 -12.16 -13.30 6.20
N ASN A 175 -12.87 -14.24 5.58
CA ASN A 175 -12.36 -15.49 5.02
C ASN A 175 -12.98 -15.75 3.63
N SER A 176 -12.90 -14.74 2.75
CA SER A 176 -13.56 -14.81 1.45
C SER A 176 -13.02 -15.94 0.57
N ILE A 177 -13.84 -16.36 -0.38
CA ILE A 177 -13.56 -17.48 -1.29
C ILE A 177 -13.03 -16.93 -2.61
N PRO A 178 -11.78 -17.23 -3.02
CA PRO A 178 -11.28 -16.86 -4.34
C PRO A 178 -12.12 -17.51 -5.45
N ALA A 179 -12.69 -16.69 -6.34
CA ALA A 179 -13.50 -17.17 -7.44
C ALA A 179 -12.64 -17.93 -8.47
N TRP A 180 -13.21 -18.95 -9.11
CA TRP A 180 -12.52 -19.79 -10.10
C TRP A 180 -11.17 -20.35 -9.61
N ASP A 181 -11.09 -20.75 -8.35
CA ASP A 181 -9.86 -21.20 -7.69
C ASP A 181 -9.13 -22.33 -8.46
N LYS A 182 -9.87 -23.22 -9.12
CA LYS A 182 -9.30 -24.34 -9.89
C LYS A 182 -8.72 -23.92 -11.24
N THR A 183 -9.34 -22.98 -11.94
CA THR A 183 -8.93 -22.56 -13.28
C THR A 183 -8.00 -21.34 -13.26
N ASN A 184 -8.00 -20.57 -12.18
CA ASN A 184 -7.26 -19.33 -12.00
C ASN A 184 -7.56 -18.24 -13.05
N LYS A 185 -8.67 -18.37 -13.76
CA LYS A 185 -9.07 -17.46 -14.85
C LYS A 185 -10.55 -17.17 -14.80
N VAL A 186 -10.90 -15.90 -15.01
CA VAL A 186 -12.27 -15.50 -15.32
C VAL A 186 -12.59 -15.98 -16.74
N PRO A 187 -13.68 -16.71 -16.97
CA PRO A 187 -14.06 -17.12 -18.32
C PRO A 187 -14.30 -15.90 -19.22
N GLU A 188 -13.80 -15.94 -20.45
CA GLU A 188 -13.92 -14.79 -21.39
C GLU A 188 -15.39 -14.50 -21.75
N ASN A 189 -16.24 -15.51 -21.77
CA ASN A 189 -17.67 -15.40 -22.06
C ASN A 189 -18.56 -15.28 -20.81
N PHE A 190 -17.98 -15.12 -19.60
CA PHE A 190 -18.76 -14.95 -18.39
C PHE A 190 -19.54 -13.63 -18.43
N SER A 191 -20.87 -13.72 -18.32
CA SER A 191 -21.76 -12.57 -18.33
C SER A 191 -23.03 -12.90 -17.54
N PHE A 192 -23.41 -12.04 -16.60
CA PHE A 192 -24.58 -12.20 -15.74
C PHE A 192 -24.69 -13.55 -15.03
N GLY A 193 -23.56 -14.24 -14.86
CA GLY A 193 -23.50 -15.54 -14.19
C GLY A 193 -23.46 -15.40 -12.68
N GLU A 194 -23.96 -16.42 -12.02
CA GLU A 194 -23.93 -16.57 -10.56
C GLU A 194 -23.17 -17.86 -10.22
N PHE A 195 -22.56 -17.90 -9.03
CA PHE A 195 -22.00 -19.13 -8.48
C PHE A 195 -23.08 -19.95 -7.77
N GLN A 196 -22.75 -21.17 -7.43
CA GLN A 196 -23.61 -22.04 -6.63
C GLN A 196 -23.80 -21.41 -5.24
N GLU A 197 -25.00 -21.51 -4.71
CA GLU A 197 -25.34 -21.07 -3.35
C GLU A 197 -24.42 -21.74 -2.31
N ASN A 198 -23.92 -20.96 -1.38
CA ASN A 198 -23.11 -21.45 -0.26
C ASN A 198 -23.69 -20.94 1.06
N PHE A 199 -24.78 -21.57 1.48
CA PHE A 199 -25.49 -21.17 2.66
C PHE A 199 -24.68 -21.41 3.95
N GLU A 200 -23.91 -22.50 4.00
CA GLU A 200 -23.05 -22.81 5.15
C GLU A 200 -22.03 -21.68 5.42
N HIS A 201 -21.47 -21.11 4.35
CA HIS A 201 -20.55 -19.96 4.46
C HIS A 201 -21.26 -18.67 4.90
N PHE A 202 -22.50 -18.47 4.49
CA PHE A 202 -23.28 -17.27 4.76
C PHE A 202 -23.95 -17.29 6.15
N GLU A 203 -24.34 -18.46 6.67
CA GLU A 203 -25.16 -18.67 7.86
C GLU A 203 -24.66 -17.91 9.12
N PRO A 204 -23.35 -17.89 9.48
CA PRO A 204 -22.88 -17.18 10.67
C PRO A 204 -23.15 -15.68 10.63
N TYR A 205 -23.05 -15.08 9.44
CA TYR A 205 -23.33 -13.67 9.21
C TYR A 205 -24.82 -13.37 9.20
N LEU A 206 -25.62 -14.27 8.65
CA LEU A 206 -27.08 -14.17 8.70
C LEU A 206 -27.59 -14.24 10.14
N ALA A 207 -27.04 -15.12 10.97
CA ALA A 207 -27.37 -15.19 12.39
C ALA A 207 -27.11 -13.86 13.11
N SER A 208 -25.97 -13.22 12.80
CA SER A 208 -25.65 -11.88 13.32
C SER A 208 -26.61 -10.80 12.80
N ALA A 209 -26.98 -10.86 11.51
CA ALA A 209 -27.96 -9.96 10.92
C ALA A 209 -29.36 -10.12 11.58
N ILE A 210 -29.82 -11.35 11.85
CA ILE A 210 -31.08 -11.63 12.55
C ILE A 210 -31.06 -11.01 13.96
N LYS A 211 -29.97 -11.16 14.71
CA LYS A 211 -29.81 -10.54 16.03
C LYS A 211 -29.97 -9.02 15.96
N ARG A 212 -29.41 -8.39 14.93
CA ARG A 212 -29.48 -6.94 14.70
C ARG A 212 -30.85 -6.50 14.16
N PHE A 213 -31.47 -7.31 13.32
CA PHE A 213 -32.76 -7.05 12.67
C PHE A 213 -33.70 -8.24 12.90
N PRO A 214 -34.38 -8.34 14.05
CA PRO A 214 -35.21 -9.50 14.39
C PRO A 214 -36.32 -9.82 13.39
N VAL A 215 -36.75 -8.87 12.58
CA VAL A 215 -37.70 -9.09 11.48
C VAL A 215 -37.24 -10.14 10.47
N LEU A 216 -35.93 -10.35 10.38
CA LEU A 216 -35.33 -11.37 9.48
C LEU A 216 -35.56 -12.80 9.97
N GLU A 217 -35.87 -13.05 11.25
CA GLU A 217 -36.08 -14.38 11.82
C GLU A 217 -37.25 -15.13 11.16
N THR A 218 -38.26 -14.39 10.75
CA THR A 218 -39.46 -14.95 10.13
C THR A 218 -39.58 -14.65 8.64
N ALA A 219 -38.64 -13.87 8.09
CA ALA A 219 -38.64 -13.52 6.68
C ALA A 219 -38.13 -14.70 5.83
N GLY A 220 -38.93 -15.11 4.82
CA GLY A 220 -38.48 -16.09 3.84
C GLY A 220 -37.36 -15.52 2.97
N ILE A 221 -36.49 -16.37 2.45
CA ILE A 221 -35.45 -16.00 1.47
C ILE A 221 -36.03 -16.19 0.05
N ARG A 222 -36.16 -15.10 -0.69
CA ARG A 222 -36.60 -15.11 -2.08
C ARG A 222 -35.46 -15.43 -3.03
N LYS A 223 -34.26 -14.90 -2.75
CA LYS A 223 -33.07 -15.11 -3.57
C LYS A 223 -31.83 -15.17 -2.70
N PHE A 224 -31.01 -16.17 -2.96
CA PHE A 224 -29.61 -16.20 -2.56
C PHE A 224 -28.78 -15.85 -3.78
N PHE A 225 -27.85 -14.93 -3.65
CA PHE A 225 -26.95 -14.53 -4.71
C PHE A 225 -25.50 -14.79 -4.30
N SER A 226 -24.74 -15.38 -5.19
CA SER A 226 -23.28 -15.46 -5.11
C SER A 226 -22.70 -15.09 -6.47
N GLY A 227 -21.91 -14.04 -6.52
CA GLY A 227 -21.30 -13.58 -7.77
C GLY A 227 -19.86 -13.12 -7.57
N PRO A 228 -19.09 -13.00 -8.67
CA PRO A 228 -17.69 -12.58 -8.57
C PRO A 228 -17.58 -11.08 -8.41
N GLU A 229 -16.68 -10.65 -7.53
CA GLU A 229 -16.25 -9.27 -7.39
C GLU A 229 -14.73 -9.18 -7.24
N SER A 230 -14.08 -8.16 -7.83
CA SER A 230 -12.63 -8.07 -7.87
C SER A 230 -12.05 -7.24 -6.71
N PHE A 231 -11.01 -7.79 -6.09
CA PHE A 231 -10.31 -7.15 -4.98
C PHE A 231 -8.81 -7.05 -5.23
N THR A 232 -8.22 -6.00 -4.67
CA THR A 232 -6.79 -5.72 -4.65
C THR A 232 -6.17 -6.19 -3.32
N PRO A 233 -4.83 -6.29 -3.20
CA PRO A 233 -4.19 -6.76 -1.97
C PRO A 233 -4.45 -5.89 -0.73
N ASP A 234 -4.74 -4.61 -0.91
CA ASP A 234 -4.88 -3.58 0.13
C ASP A 234 -6.25 -2.88 0.11
N THR A 235 -7.19 -3.37 -0.68
CA THR A 235 -8.53 -2.81 -0.85
C THR A 235 -8.59 -1.39 -1.46
N ASN A 236 -7.49 -0.86 -1.95
CA ASN A 236 -7.47 0.40 -2.69
C ASN A 236 -7.51 0.17 -4.20
N THR A 237 -8.15 1.07 -4.93
CA THR A 237 -8.25 1.05 -6.39
C THR A 237 -6.86 1.08 -7.05
N LEU A 238 -6.73 0.52 -8.25
CA LEU A 238 -5.53 0.59 -9.08
C LEU A 238 -5.71 1.68 -10.15
N LEU A 239 -4.93 2.74 -10.04
CA LEU A 239 -4.92 3.87 -10.97
C LEU A 239 -3.51 4.12 -11.52
N GLY A 240 -3.44 4.78 -12.67
CA GLY A 240 -2.23 5.37 -13.21
C GLY A 240 -1.52 4.55 -14.27
N GLU A 241 -0.41 5.09 -14.74
CA GLU A 241 0.44 4.47 -15.76
C GLU A 241 1.23 3.30 -15.17
N VAL A 242 1.20 2.16 -15.89
CA VAL A 242 1.94 0.96 -15.46
C VAL A 242 3.44 1.11 -15.73
N PRO A 243 4.32 0.52 -14.90
CA PRO A 243 5.77 0.69 -15.07
C PRO A 243 6.35 -0.11 -16.25
N GLU A 244 5.63 -1.09 -16.78
CA GLU A 244 6.13 -1.99 -17.83
C GLU A 244 5.98 -1.43 -19.24
N ILE A 245 4.91 -0.65 -19.51
CA ILE A 245 4.55 -0.19 -20.86
C ILE A 245 4.14 1.28 -20.79
N LYS A 246 4.87 2.14 -21.49
CA LYS A 246 4.58 3.57 -21.59
C LYS A 246 3.23 3.82 -22.26
N ASN A 247 2.47 4.76 -21.70
CA ASN A 247 1.13 5.15 -22.15
C ASN A 247 0.06 4.08 -21.92
N PHE A 248 0.32 3.08 -21.11
CA PHE A 248 -0.67 2.12 -20.66
C PHE A 248 -1.13 2.47 -19.24
N PHE A 249 -2.35 2.93 -19.11
CA PHE A 249 -2.98 3.28 -17.84
C PHE A 249 -3.94 2.20 -17.38
N VAL A 250 -4.12 2.11 -16.08
CA VAL A 250 -5.15 1.25 -15.46
C VAL A 250 -6.12 2.10 -14.65
N CYS A 251 -7.39 1.65 -14.61
CA CYS A 251 -8.44 2.16 -13.75
C CYS A 251 -9.35 0.97 -13.40
N CYS A 252 -8.94 0.17 -12.39
CA CYS A 252 -9.61 -1.07 -12.05
C CYS A 252 -9.46 -1.43 -10.56
N GLY A 253 -10.04 -2.54 -10.12
CA GLY A 253 -9.94 -2.97 -8.72
C GLY A 253 -10.64 -2.02 -7.75
N LEU A 254 -11.91 -1.68 -8.02
CA LEU A 254 -12.67 -0.70 -7.24
C LEU A 254 -13.24 -1.27 -5.93
N ASN A 255 -12.97 -2.55 -5.61
CA ASN A 255 -13.20 -3.16 -4.29
C ASN A 255 -14.60 -2.87 -3.71
N SER A 256 -15.66 -3.17 -4.44
CA SER A 256 -17.07 -2.99 -4.02
C SER A 256 -17.54 -1.54 -3.86
N ILE A 257 -16.70 -0.53 -4.12
CA ILE A 257 -17.05 0.89 -3.98
C ILE A 257 -17.14 1.63 -5.31
N GLY A 258 -17.18 0.91 -6.44
CA GLY A 258 -17.11 1.46 -7.79
C GLY A 258 -18.21 2.47 -8.14
N ILE A 259 -19.43 2.30 -7.63
CA ILE A 259 -20.53 3.25 -7.89
C ILE A 259 -20.22 4.61 -7.25
N GLY A 260 -19.79 4.62 -5.99
CA GLY A 260 -19.47 5.86 -5.27
C GLY A 260 -18.18 6.52 -5.77
N SER A 261 -17.17 5.74 -6.18
CA SER A 261 -15.86 6.26 -6.58
C SER A 261 -15.70 6.48 -8.08
N GLY A 262 -16.59 5.93 -8.93
CA GLY A 262 -16.43 5.92 -10.39
C GLY A 262 -16.22 7.30 -11.02
N GLY A 263 -16.91 8.32 -10.54
CA GLY A 263 -16.73 9.70 -10.99
C GLY A 263 -15.34 10.26 -10.65
N GLY A 264 -14.90 10.06 -9.40
CA GLY A 264 -13.60 10.53 -8.92
C GLY A 264 -12.42 9.85 -9.62
N VAL A 265 -12.42 8.52 -9.70
CA VAL A 265 -11.34 7.79 -10.37
C VAL A 265 -11.28 8.09 -11.87
N GLY A 266 -12.44 8.32 -12.51
CA GLY A 266 -12.51 8.74 -13.91
C GLY A 266 -11.90 10.12 -14.13
N LYS A 267 -12.20 11.09 -13.25
CA LYS A 267 -11.62 12.44 -13.28
C LYS A 267 -10.09 12.37 -13.13
N VAL A 268 -9.60 11.77 -12.05
CA VAL A 268 -8.16 11.64 -11.76
C VAL A 268 -7.42 10.96 -12.91
N THR A 269 -7.97 9.87 -13.47
CA THR A 269 -7.34 9.17 -14.60
C THR A 269 -7.25 10.07 -15.85
N ALA A 270 -8.31 10.85 -16.15
CA ALA A 270 -8.31 11.76 -17.28
C ALA A 270 -7.32 12.93 -17.10
N GLU A 271 -7.26 13.52 -15.92
CA GLU A 271 -6.31 14.58 -15.58
C GLU A 271 -4.88 14.07 -15.69
N TRP A 272 -4.58 12.89 -15.10
CA TRP A 272 -3.25 12.28 -15.19
C TRP A 272 -2.82 12.00 -16.65
N LEU A 273 -3.75 11.50 -17.48
CA LEU A 273 -3.50 11.28 -18.89
C LEU A 273 -3.16 12.58 -19.64
N MET A 274 -3.86 13.67 -19.33
CA MET A 274 -3.70 14.96 -19.99
C MET A 274 -2.43 15.70 -19.59
N THR A 275 -2.04 15.62 -18.33
CA THR A 275 -0.88 16.35 -17.77
C THR A 275 0.39 15.49 -17.72
N GLY A 276 0.24 14.16 -17.73
CA GLY A 276 1.35 13.21 -17.56
C GLY A 276 1.84 13.04 -16.11
N HIS A 277 1.23 13.71 -15.14
CA HIS A 277 1.46 13.60 -13.70
C HIS A 277 0.19 13.94 -12.94
N ILE A 278 0.22 13.84 -11.62
CA ILE A 278 -0.87 14.22 -10.72
C ILE A 278 -0.28 14.93 -9.53
N ASN A 279 -0.93 16.00 -9.08
CA ASN A 279 -0.44 16.81 -7.95
C ASN A 279 -1.04 16.40 -6.61
N GLU A 280 -2.19 15.74 -6.64
CA GLU A 280 -2.83 15.24 -5.42
C GLU A 280 -2.07 14.03 -4.85
N ASP A 281 -2.07 13.87 -3.53
CA ASP A 281 -1.56 12.67 -2.86
C ASP A 281 -2.48 11.48 -3.08
N ILE A 282 -2.25 10.78 -4.18
CA ILE A 282 -2.97 9.55 -4.55
C ILE A 282 -2.08 8.31 -4.52
N PHE A 283 -0.93 8.34 -3.84
CA PHE A 283 0.00 7.22 -3.83
C PHE A 283 -0.66 5.90 -3.40
N SER A 284 -1.59 5.95 -2.46
CA SER A 284 -2.36 4.78 -2.03
C SER A 284 -3.23 4.14 -3.13
N TYR A 285 -3.45 4.83 -4.24
CA TYR A 285 -4.18 4.34 -5.41
C TYR A 285 -3.28 4.05 -6.62
N ASP A 286 -2.05 4.60 -6.65
CA ASP A 286 -1.11 4.38 -7.75
C ASP A 286 -0.71 2.90 -7.86
N ILE A 287 -0.88 2.29 -9.05
CA ILE A 287 -0.49 0.88 -9.28
C ILE A 287 0.98 0.62 -8.93
N LYS A 288 1.84 1.63 -9.03
CA LYS A 288 3.28 1.57 -8.73
C LYS A 288 3.62 1.42 -7.23
N ARG A 289 2.59 1.41 -6.33
CA ARG A 289 2.78 0.97 -4.95
C ARG A 289 3.03 -0.53 -4.84
N PHE A 290 2.70 -1.29 -5.89
CA PHE A 290 2.88 -2.72 -5.95
C PHE A 290 4.10 -3.13 -6.77
N GLN A 291 4.73 -4.23 -6.35
CA GLN A 291 5.78 -4.93 -7.08
C GLN A 291 5.19 -6.17 -7.78
N LYS A 292 5.92 -6.73 -8.74
CA LYS A 292 5.46 -7.85 -9.57
C LYS A 292 4.94 -9.05 -8.78
N PHE A 293 5.55 -9.40 -7.63
CA PHE A 293 5.14 -10.54 -6.83
C PHE A 293 3.70 -10.43 -6.28
N HIS A 294 3.17 -9.21 -6.11
CA HIS A 294 1.79 -9.01 -5.67
C HIS A 294 0.75 -9.55 -6.66
N SER A 295 1.13 -9.71 -7.94
CA SER A 295 0.29 -10.30 -8.98
C SER A 295 0.45 -11.82 -9.10
N GLU A 296 1.39 -12.44 -8.40
CA GLU A 296 1.56 -13.89 -8.41
C GLU A 296 0.36 -14.57 -7.74
N LEU A 297 -0.13 -15.66 -8.36
CA LEU A 297 -1.30 -16.38 -7.88
C LEU A 297 -1.14 -16.89 -6.44
N SER A 298 0.07 -17.34 -6.09
CA SER A 298 0.40 -17.80 -4.74
C SER A 298 0.27 -16.71 -3.68
N PHE A 299 0.50 -15.45 -4.07
CA PHE A 299 0.32 -14.28 -3.22
C PHE A 299 -1.12 -13.80 -3.21
N ILE A 300 -1.65 -13.43 -4.41
CA ILE A 300 -2.90 -12.68 -4.51
C ILE A 300 -4.11 -13.49 -4.03
N LYS A 301 -4.18 -14.78 -4.33
CA LYS A 301 -5.29 -15.64 -3.89
C LYS A 301 -5.37 -15.76 -2.37
N LYS A 302 -4.24 -15.91 -1.68
CA LYS A 302 -4.20 -15.92 -0.21
C LYS A 302 -4.54 -14.56 0.38
N ARG A 303 -4.08 -13.47 -0.24
CA ARG A 303 -4.33 -12.13 0.23
C ARG A 303 -5.81 -11.74 0.09
N ILE A 304 -6.47 -12.14 -0.98
CA ILE A 304 -7.89 -11.85 -1.21
C ILE A 304 -8.78 -12.50 -0.14
N THR A 305 -8.42 -13.65 0.40
CA THR A 305 -9.19 -14.26 1.50
C THR A 305 -9.29 -13.36 2.74
N GLU A 306 -8.36 -12.43 2.92
CA GLU A 306 -8.33 -11.45 4.00
C GLU A 306 -8.86 -10.08 3.57
N SER A 307 -8.41 -9.59 2.39
CA SER A 307 -8.63 -8.21 1.99
C SER A 307 -10.10 -7.85 1.74
N LEU A 308 -10.95 -8.76 1.25
CA LEU A 308 -12.38 -8.50 1.13
C LEU A 308 -12.97 -8.10 2.49
N GLY A 309 -12.69 -8.89 3.52
CA GLY A 309 -13.18 -8.60 4.88
C GLY A 309 -12.57 -7.36 5.51
N ASP A 310 -11.43 -6.87 5.03
CA ASP A 310 -10.81 -5.67 5.53
C ASP A 310 -11.62 -4.41 5.24
N LEU A 311 -12.51 -4.41 4.24
CA LEU A 311 -13.46 -3.32 4.01
C LEU A 311 -14.40 -3.08 5.20
N TYR A 312 -14.69 -4.14 5.98
CA TYR A 312 -15.48 -4.06 7.21
C TYR A 312 -14.63 -4.35 8.46
N GLY A 313 -13.36 -4.63 8.28
CA GLY A 313 -12.39 -4.79 9.38
C GLY A 313 -12.11 -3.49 10.11
N MET A 314 -11.43 -3.58 11.25
CA MET A 314 -10.92 -2.41 11.94
C MET A 314 -9.70 -1.85 11.19
N HIS A 315 -9.68 -0.54 10.96
CA HIS A 315 -8.55 0.16 10.31
C HIS A 315 -7.59 0.70 11.39
N TRP A 316 -7.01 -0.22 12.15
CA TRP A 316 -6.08 0.11 13.22
C TRP A 316 -4.82 0.79 12.67
N PRO A 317 -4.25 1.76 13.39
CA PRO A 317 -2.89 2.23 13.09
C PRO A 317 -1.90 1.06 13.04
N PHE A 318 -0.98 1.09 12.08
CA PHE A 318 0.08 0.08 11.91
C PHE A 318 -0.42 -1.35 11.64
N LYS A 319 -1.69 -1.52 11.28
CA LYS A 319 -2.27 -2.84 10.99
C LYS A 319 -1.43 -3.61 9.97
N GLN A 320 -1.11 -4.86 10.29
CA GLN A 320 -0.40 -5.77 9.41
C GLN A 320 -1.34 -6.85 8.90
N HIS A 321 -1.23 -7.17 7.61
CA HIS A 321 -1.92 -8.33 7.06
C HIS A 321 -1.34 -9.63 7.63
N LYS A 322 -2.21 -10.64 7.78
CA LYS A 322 -1.85 -11.96 8.31
C LYS A 322 -1.50 -12.96 7.19
N THR A 323 -2.13 -12.81 6.02
CA THR A 323 -1.89 -13.68 4.86
C THR A 323 -0.72 -13.20 4.01
N SER A 324 -0.19 -14.08 3.18
CA SER A 324 0.92 -13.80 2.23
C SER A 324 2.11 -13.10 2.88
N ARG A 325 2.51 -13.62 4.07
CA ARG A 325 3.70 -13.20 4.82
C ARG A 325 4.94 -13.95 4.34
N ASN A 326 6.11 -13.48 4.74
CA ASN A 326 7.43 -14.09 4.45
C ASN A 326 7.74 -14.22 2.95
N ILE A 327 7.31 -13.26 2.13
CA ILE A 327 7.64 -13.24 0.69
C ILE A 327 9.13 -12.98 0.50
N LYS A 328 9.68 -11.99 1.20
CA LYS A 328 11.11 -11.71 1.28
C LYS A 328 11.54 -11.66 2.74
N THR A 329 12.58 -12.42 3.06
CA THR A 329 13.18 -12.42 4.39
C THR A 329 14.64 -11.99 4.31
N LEU A 330 15.13 -11.41 5.40
CA LEU A 330 16.52 -11.00 5.55
C LEU A 330 17.41 -12.21 5.77
N PRO A 331 18.70 -12.21 5.38
CA PRO A 331 19.60 -13.35 5.62
C PRO A 331 19.79 -13.70 7.10
N HIS A 332 19.55 -12.74 7.98
CA HIS A 332 19.64 -12.86 9.44
C HIS A 332 18.26 -12.81 10.12
N HIS A 333 17.19 -13.10 9.37
CA HIS A 333 15.79 -13.06 9.86
C HIS A 333 15.59 -13.90 11.14
N ASP A 334 16.13 -15.12 11.18
CA ASP A 334 16.00 -16.00 12.34
C ASP A 334 16.73 -15.44 13.57
N ASN A 335 17.86 -14.75 13.38
CA ASN A 335 18.54 -14.05 14.45
C ASN A 335 17.65 -12.93 15.02
N LEU A 336 17.05 -12.08 14.15
CA LEU A 336 16.14 -11.03 14.60
C LEU A 336 14.94 -11.60 15.37
N LYS A 337 14.36 -12.69 14.86
CA LYS A 337 13.26 -13.40 15.52
C LYS A 337 13.66 -13.90 16.91
N SER A 338 14.89 -14.45 17.07
CA SER A 338 15.39 -14.91 18.36
C SER A 338 15.62 -13.79 19.39
N PHE A 339 15.76 -12.54 18.93
CA PHE A 339 15.81 -11.34 19.76
C PHE A 339 14.45 -10.71 20.05
N GLY A 340 13.35 -11.38 19.70
CA GLY A 340 12.00 -10.87 19.96
C GLY A 340 11.52 -9.83 18.96
N ALA A 341 12.00 -9.84 17.71
CA ALA A 341 11.52 -8.93 16.67
C ALA A 341 10.05 -9.18 16.33
N CYS A 342 9.22 -8.15 16.44
CA CYS A 342 7.91 -8.10 15.82
C CYS A 342 8.02 -7.52 14.41
N PHE A 343 7.51 -8.25 13.41
CA PHE A 343 7.71 -7.90 12.00
C PHE A 343 6.50 -7.21 11.38
N GLY A 344 6.79 -6.21 10.53
CA GLY A 344 5.88 -5.64 9.54
C GLY A 344 6.44 -5.82 8.13
N VAL A 345 5.60 -5.60 7.11
CA VAL A 345 5.99 -5.77 5.71
C VAL A 345 6.21 -4.42 5.04
N SER A 346 7.34 -4.26 4.35
CA SER A 346 7.59 -3.12 3.46
C SER A 346 8.40 -3.58 2.24
N GLY A 347 7.97 -3.21 1.03
CA GLY A 347 8.61 -3.66 -0.21
C GLY A 347 8.68 -5.18 -0.37
N GLY A 348 7.80 -5.92 0.31
CA GLY A 348 7.78 -7.38 0.37
C GLY A 348 8.68 -7.99 1.43
N TYR A 349 9.53 -7.22 2.06
CA TYR A 349 10.41 -7.67 3.15
C TYR A 349 9.69 -7.68 4.50
N GLU A 350 9.90 -8.76 5.26
CA GLU A 350 9.65 -8.79 6.70
C GLU A 350 10.74 -7.97 7.39
N ARG A 351 10.40 -6.83 7.96
CA ARG A 351 11.34 -5.96 8.67
C ARG A 351 10.93 -5.78 10.13
N PRO A 352 11.88 -5.68 11.09
CA PRO A 352 11.55 -5.43 12.48
C PRO A 352 10.85 -4.07 12.65
N MET A 353 9.72 -4.08 13.34
CA MET A 353 9.01 -2.86 13.73
C MET A 353 9.40 -2.42 15.13
N TRP A 354 9.57 -3.37 16.05
CA TRP A 354 10.18 -3.22 17.38
C TRP A 354 10.69 -4.56 17.87
N PHE A 355 11.43 -4.56 18.97
CA PHE A 355 11.90 -5.75 19.68
C PHE A 355 11.26 -5.81 21.05
N ALA A 356 10.47 -6.85 21.31
CA ALA A 356 9.76 -7.02 22.57
C ALA A 356 10.71 -7.11 23.77
N LEU A 357 10.41 -6.39 24.83
CA LEU A 357 11.10 -6.49 26.12
C LEU A 357 10.74 -7.78 26.84
N ASP A 358 11.52 -8.16 27.85
CA ASP A 358 11.27 -9.36 28.62
C ASP A 358 9.85 -9.36 29.21
N GLY A 359 9.08 -10.41 28.88
CA GLY A 359 7.69 -10.57 29.31
C GLY A 359 6.65 -9.93 28.41
N GLU A 360 7.04 -9.19 27.38
CA GLU A 360 6.11 -8.65 26.39
C GLU A 360 5.79 -9.68 25.29
N LYS A 361 4.60 -9.52 24.69
CA LYS A 361 4.22 -10.33 23.54
C LYS A 361 4.86 -9.78 22.26
N VAL A 362 5.31 -10.68 21.39
CA VAL A 362 5.89 -10.36 20.07
C VAL A 362 4.78 -10.26 19.03
N GLU A 363 3.76 -9.43 19.30
CA GLU A 363 2.63 -9.22 18.41
C GLU A 363 2.00 -7.83 18.63
N TYR A 364 1.32 -7.30 17.61
CA TYR A 364 0.55 -6.06 17.76
C TYR A 364 -0.73 -6.28 18.58
N GLU A 365 -0.90 -5.54 19.65
CA GLU A 365 -2.19 -5.30 20.30
C GLU A 365 -2.71 -3.94 19.83
N TYR A 366 -3.57 -3.97 18.80
CA TYR A 366 -3.99 -2.75 18.12
C TYR A 366 -4.88 -1.86 18.97
N SER A 367 -4.65 -0.55 18.92
CA SER A 367 -5.43 0.48 19.62
C SER A 367 -5.40 1.81 18.86
N TYR A 368 -6.43 2.65 19.05
CA TYR A 368 -6.39 4.06 18.67
C TYR A 368 -5.80 4.96 19.76
N ASN A 369 -5.54 4.40 20.93
CA ASN A 369 -4.93 5.07 22.09
C ASN A 369 -3.45 4.70 22.19
N TYR A 370 -2.97 4.47 23.42
CA TYR A 370 -1.61 4.04 23.70
C TYR A 370 -1.30 2.69 23.02
N GLN A 371 -0.19 2.65 22.30
CA GLN A 371 0.22 1.46 21.55
C GLN A 371 1.01 0.50 22.43
N SER A 372 0.75 -0.80 22.34
CA SER A 372 1.43 -1.84 23.13
C SER A 372 2.93 -1.91 22.89
N TRP A 373 3.39 -1.57 21.69
CA TRP A 373 4.81 -1.57 21.31
C TRP A 373 5.59 -0.34 21.82
N TYR A 374 4.90 0.68 22.34
CA TYR A 374 5.53 1.95 22.69
C TYR A 374 6.65 1.82 23.75
N PRO A 375 6.52 1.01 24.84
CA PRO A 375 7.62 0.82 25.80
C PRO A 375 8.89 0.25 25.16
N SER A 376 8.75 -0.69 24.23
CA SER A 376 9.86 -1.25 23.48
C SER A 376 10.53 -0.19 22.60
N ALA A 377 9.75 0.59 21.83
CA ALA A 377 10.27 1.66 20.98
C ALA A 377 10.92 2.79 21.79
N GLU A 378 10.38 3.13 22.97
CA GLU A 378 10.97 4.09 23.89
C GLU A 378 12.33 3.59 24.42
N TYR A 379 12.42 2.32 24.81
CA TYR A 379 13.69 1.72 25.21
C TYR A 379 14.73 1.76 24.08
N GLU A 380 14.35 1.35 22.88
CA GLU A 380 15.22 1.35 21.69
C GLU A 380 15.73 2.77 21.36
N THR A 381 14.83 3.75 21.40
CA THR A 381 15.14 5.18 21.22
C THR A 381 16.13 5.68 22.25
N ASN A 382 15.81 5.48 23.53
CA ASN A 382 16.67 5.92 24.63
C ASN A 382 18.04 5.23 24.61
N ASN A 383 18.08 3.94 24.26
CA ASN A 383 19.34 3.22 24.12
C ASN A 383 20.17 3.73 22.94
N THR A 384 19.54 4.08 21.82
CA THR A 384 20.25 4.65 20.66
C THR A 384 20.84 6.01 20.98
N ILE A 385 20.10 6.88 21.66
CA ILE A 385 20.57 8.22 22.06
C ILE A 385 21.77 8.13 23.01
N ASN A 386 21.81 7.15 23.92
CA ASN A 386 22.83 7.05 24.94
C ASN A 386 23.98 6.07 24.61
N ASN A 387 23.76 5.14 23.70
CA ASN A 387 24.69 4.05 23.40
C ASN A 387 24.80 3.79 21.89
N VAL A 388 24.24 2.64 21.42
CA VAL A 388 24.21 2.23 20.01
C VAL A 388 22.93 1.49 19.69
N GLY A 389 22.22 1.93 18.66
CA GLY A 389 21.12 1.21 18.01
C GLY A 389 21.57 0.57 16.69
N LEU A 390 21.14 -0.65 16.45
CA LEU A 390 21.31 -1.37 15.19
C LEU A 390 19.96 -1.49 14.49
N PHE A 391 19.81 -0.78 13.35
CA PHE A 391 18.60 -0.76 12.54
C PHE A 391 18.82 -1.54 11.25
N ASP A 392 17.83 -2.35 10.84
CA ASP A 392 17.86 -2.98 9.53
C ASP A 392 17.20 -2.09 8.47
N LEU A 393 18.01 -1.55 7.57
CA LEU A 393 17.61 -0.68 6.47
C LEU A 393 17.58 -1.40 5.12
N THR A 394 17.73 -2.72 5.12
CA THR A 394 17.79 -3.55 3.90
C THR A 394 16.61 -3.31 2.95
N PRO A 395 15.35 -3.10 3.40
CA PRO A 395 14.24 -2.87 2.49
C PRO A 395 14.30 -1.57 1.67
N PHE A 396 15.09 -0.56 2.09
CA PHE A 396 15.24 0.68 1.32
C PHE A 396 15.69 0.38 -0.11
N SER A 397 15.10 1.09 -1.06
CA SER A 397 15.39 0.91 -2.49
C SER A 397 16.78 1.41 -2.84
N LYS A 398 17.48 0.65 -3.66
CA LYS A 398 18.85 0.93 -4.12
C LYS A 398 18.93 0.80 -5.62
N PHE A 399 19.19 1.93 -6.30
CA PHE A 399 19.36 1.96 -7.74
C PHE A 399 20.76 2.40 -8.09
N GLU A 400 21.31 1.92 -9.22
CA GLU A 400 22.60 2.38 -9.73
C GLU A 400 22.48 2.86 -11.17
N ILE A 401 23.25 3.92 -11.47
CA ILE A 401 23.43 4.48 -12.81
C ILE A 401 24.92 4.60 -13.06
N ARG A 402 25.38 4.04 -14.18
CA ARG A 402 26.77 4.15 -14.62
C ARG A 402 26.81 4.56 -16.10
N SER A 403 27.22 5.80 -16.35
CA SER A 403 27.32 6.38 -17.69
C SER A 403 28.10 7.68 -17.64
N ASP A 404 28.85 8.02 -18.69
CA ASP A 404 29.51 9.33 -18.81
C ASP A 404 28.55 10.51 -18.74
N LYS A 405 27.25 10.28 -19.01
CA LYS A 405 26.18 11.26 -18.89
C LYS A 405 25.50 11.26 -17.52
N ALA A 406 25.77 10.29 -16.63
CA ALA A 406 25.02 10.06 -15.40
C ALA A 406 24.92 11.31 -14.51
N HIS A 407 26.03 12.04 -14.33
CA HIS A 407 26.05 13.30 -13.57
C HIS A 407 25.11 14.34 -14.15
N GLN A 408 25.19 14.58 -15.46
CA GLN A 408 24.37 15.57 -16.14
C GLN A 408 22.87 15.21 -16.10
N GLU A 409 22.53 13.94 -16.29
CA GLU A 409 21.15 13.47 -16.27
C GLU A 409 20.54 13.55 -14.86
N LEU A 410 21.29 13.13 -13.82
CA LEU A 410 20.84 13.28 -12.45
C LEU A 410 20.66 14.74 -12.04
N GLN A 411 21.54 15.64 -12.51
CA GLN A 411 21.41 17.07 -12.22
C GLN A 411 20.15 17.70 -12.81
N LYS A 412 19.59 17.13 -13.88
CA LYS A 412 18.32 17.61 -14.47
C LYS A 412 17.08 17.28 -13.61
N ILE A 413 17.12 16.13 -12.90
CA ILE A 413 15.96 15.60 -12.17
C ILE A 413 16.03 15.84 -10.66
N CYS A 414 17.22 16.19 -10.12
CA CYS A 414 17.43 16.46 -8.71
C CYS A 414 17.45 17.96 -8.43
N THR A 415 16.85 18.36 -7.30
CA THR A 415 16.81 19.76 -6.86
C THR A 415 18.16 20.25 -6.30
N ALA A 416 18.91 19.35 -5.65
CA ALA A 416 20.23 19.66 -5.11
C ALA A 416 21.34 19.62 -6.17
N ASN A 417 22.45 20.30 -5.89
CA ASN A 417 23.65 20.24 -6.72
C ASN A 417 24.37 18.89 -6.51
N ILE A 418 24.16 17.97 -7.42
CA ILE A 418 24.78 16.64 -7.42
C ILE A 418 26.29 16.80 -7.66
N LYS A 419 27.11 16.10 -6.87
CA LYS A 419 28.57 16.15 -6.97
C LYS A 419 29.12 14.93 -7.70
N ASN A 420 30.02 15.15 -8.66
CA ASN A 420 30.76 14.09 -9.34
C ASN A 420 32.12 13.83 -8.64
N GLU A 421 32.08 13.78 -7.32
CA GLU A 421 33.22 13.49 -6.45
C GLU A 421 32.98 12.17 -5.73
N PRO A 422 33.83 11.14 -5.93
CA PRO A 422 33.67 9.87 -5.25
C PRO A 422 33.53 10.01 -3.73
N GLY A 423 32.56 9.32 -3.17
CA GLY A 423 32.23 9.33 -1.76
C GLY A 423 31.33 10.48 -1.28
N LYS A 424 30.84 11.36 -2.16
CA LYS A 424 29.85 12.38 -1.76
C LYS A 424 28.45 11.80 -1.71
N CYS A 425 27.74 12.09 -0.62
CA CYS A 425 26.34 11.77 -0.41
C CYS A 425 25.54 13.06 -0.40
N ILE A 426 24.56 13.18 -1.27
CA ILE A 426 23.72 14.36 -1.44
C ILE A 426 22.26 13.99 -1.21
N TYR A 427 21.64 14.52 -0.17
CA TYR A 427 20.20 14.48 0.03
C TYR A 427 19.52 15.45 -0.95
N THR A 428 18.44 14.99 -1.59
CA THR A 428 17.76 15.74 -2.65
C THR A 428 16.32 15.26 -2.83
N GLN A 429 15.46 16.13 -3.37
CA GLN A 429 14.15 15.79 -3.90
C GLN A 429 14.20 15.71 -5.43
N MET A 430 13.26 14.96 -5.99
CA MET A 430 12.88 15.00 -7.41
C MET A 430 11.47 15.57 -7.50
N LEU A 431 11.23 16.45 -8.45
CA LEU A 431 9.96 17.16 -8.60
C LEU A 431 9.21 16.71 -9.85
N ASN A 432 7.89 16.90 -9.83
CA ASN A 432 7.07 16.86 -11.03
C ASN A 432 7.18 18.20 -11.80
N PRO A 433 6.60 18.31 -13.01
CA PRO A 433 6.67 19.55 -13.80
C PRO A 433 6.06 20.79 -13.14
N ASP A 434 5.15 20.63 -12.18
CA ASP A 434 4.52 21.72 -11.43
C ASP A 434 5.28 22.07 -10.14
N GLY A 435 6.35 21.35 -9.83
CA GLY A 435 7.21 21.58 -8.67
C GLY A 435 6.82 20.77 -7.43
N GLY A 436 5.83 19.88 -7.51
CA GLY A 436 5.44 18.97 -6.42
C GLY A 436 6.51 17.90 -6.16
N ILE A 437 6.68 17.52 -4.90
CA ILE A 437 7.73 16.57 -4.48
C ILE A 437 7.36 15.15 -4.84
N GLU A 438 7.99 14.60 -5.88
CA GLU A 438 7.75 13.23 -6.34
C GLU A 438 8.56 12.18 -5.60
N ALA A 439 9.77 12.51 -5.20
CA ALA A 439 10.64 11.59 -4.46
C ALA A 439 11.57 12.35 -3.52
N ASP A 440 11.88 11.71 -2.40
CA ASP A 440 12.80 12.16 -1.38
C ASP A 440 13.87 11.09 -1.18
N LEU A 441 15.13 11.41 -1.49
CA LEU A 441 16.16 10.41 -1.67
C LEU A 441 17.59 10.93 -1.45
N THR A 442 18.55 10.00 -1.38
CA THR A 442 19.97 10.31 -1.32
C THR A 442 20.69 9.81 -2.57
N VAL A 443 21.44 10.69 -3.23
CA VAL A 443 22.32 10.36 -4.35
C VAL A 443 23.76 10.30 -3.86
N ILE A 444 24.43 9.19 -4.15
CA ILE A 444 25.80 8.90 -3.73
C ILE A 444 26.68 8.72 -4.97
N CYS A 445 27.76 9.49 -5.08
CA CYS A 445 28.80 9.26 -6.08
C CYS A 445 29.70 8.11 -5.60
N ILE A 446 29.60 6.94 -6.22
CA ILE A 446 30.42 5.76 -5.90
C ILE A 446 31.83 5.90 -6.51
N GLU A 447 31.86 6.24 -7.78
CA GLU A 447 33.02 6.56 -8.61
C GLU A 447 32.64 7.69 -9.57
N GLU A 448 33.57 8.27 -10.26
CA GLU A 448 33.27 9.24 -11.30
C GLU A 448 32.25 8.65 -12.30
N ASN A 449 31.14 9.36 -12.52
CA ASN A 449 30.05 8.93 -13.41
C ASN A 449 29.35 7.62 -13.02
N HIS A 450 29.50 7.19 -11.75
CA HIS A 450 28.80 6.05 -11.17
C HIS A 450 28.10 6.47 -9.90
N TYR A 451 26.77 6.43 -9.90
CA TYR A 451 25.93 6.88 -8.79
C TYR A 451 25.05 5.76 -8.25
N ARG A 452 24.86 5.78 -6.95
CA ARG A 452 23.83 4.99 -6.26
C ARG A 452 22.77 5.95 -5.70
N ILE A 453 21.51 5.55 -5.85
CA ILE A 453 20.34 6.30 -5.37
C ILE A 453 19.67 5.43 -4.30
N ILE A 454 19.42 6.00 -3.13
CA ILE A 454 18.72 5.35 -2.03
C ILE A 454 17.40 6.07 -1.81
N SER A 455 16.29 5.32 -1.84
CA SER A 455 14.95 5.84 -1.60
C SER A 455 14.11 4.90 -0.72
N SER A 456 12.87 5.29 -0.43
CA SER A 456 11.98 4.52 0.44
C SER A 456 11.68 3.12 -0.11
N ALA A 457 11.50 2.16 0.79
CA ALA A 457 11.10 0.80 0.45
C ALA A 457 9.68 0.72 -0.15
N ALA A 458 8.78 1.59 0.29
CA ALA A 458 7.39 1.59 -0.14
C ALA A 458 7.22 2.16 -1.56
N THR A 459 8.08 3.08 -1.98
CA THR A 459 7.99 3.82 -3.25
C THR A 459 8.85 3.24 -4.37
N ARG A 460 9.46 2.05 -4.17
CA ARG A 460 10.45 1.44 -5.08
C ARG A 460 10.08 1.52 -6.56
N GLU A 461 8.91 1.05 -6.96
CA GLU A 461 8.52 1.04 -8.38
C GLU A 461 8.14 2.44 -8.87
N ARG A 462 7.58 3.28 -8.01
CA ARG A 462 7.24 4.67 -8.31
C ARG A 462 8.50 5.51 -8.55
N ASP A 463 9.47 5.46 -7.66
CA ASP A 463 10.72 6.22 -7.77
C ASP A 463 11.53 5.74 -8.98
N LYS A 464 11.65 4.43 -9.17
CA LYS A 464 12.27 3.83 -10.35
C LYS A 464 11.62 4.28 -11.65
N PHE A 465 10.27 4.32 -11.69
CA PHE A 465 9.51 4.81 -12.85
C PHE A 465 9.80 6.30 -13.09
N HIS A 466 9.75 7.13 -12.05
CA HIS A 466 10.02 8.57 -12.16
C HIS A 466 11.44 8.83 -12.68
N ILE A 467 12.44 8.18 -12.10
CA ILE A 467 13.84 8.31 -12.57
C ILE A 467 13.96 7.91 -14.05
N LYS A 468 13.43 6.73 -14.43
CA LYS A 468 13.48 6.25 -15.81
C LYS A 468 12.77 7.17 -16.81
N LYS A 469 11.67 7.80 -16.40
CA LYS A 469 10.88 8.69 -17.26
C LYS A 469 11.71 9.87 -17.79
N TYR A 470 12.66 10.35 -17.00
CA TYR A 470 13.46 11.54 -17.30
C TYR A 470 14.90 11.25 -17.67
N LEU A 471 15.37 10.02 -17.52
CA LEU A 471 16.70 9.61 -18.03
C LEU A 471 16.68 9.41 -19.56
N SER A 472 17.81 9.67 -20.20
CA SER A 472 18.02 9.32 -21.61
C SER A 472 17.90 7.80 -21.79
N GLU A 473 17.30 7.36 -22.91
CA GLU A 473 17.00 5.94 -23.19
C GLU A 473 18.27 5.04 -23.24
N ASP A 474 19.43 5.62 -23.50
CA ASP A 474 20.72 4.92 -23.54
C ASP A 474 21.34 4.69 -22.14
N ILE A 475 20.70 5.17 -21.07
CA ILE A 475 21.17 5.02 -19.70
C ILE A 475 20.38 3.94 -18.97
N GLU A 476 21.08 2.91 -18.52
CA GLU A 476 20.49 1.86 -17.71
C GLU A 476 20.36 2.32 -16.23
N LEU A 477 19.16 2.22 -15.68
CA LEU A 477 18.89 2.27 -14.25
C LEU A 477 18.82 0.84 -13.70
N LYS A 478 19.87 0.41 -13.01
CA LYS A 478 19.94 -0.93 -12.41
C LYS A 478 19.34 -0.92 -11.01
N ASP A 479 18.35 -1.76 -10.75
CA ASP A 479 17.80 -1.99 -9.42
C ASP A 479 18.63 -3.07 -8.70
N ILE A 480 19.34 -2.69 -7.64
CA ILE A 480 20.20 -3.56 -6.83
C ILE A 480 19.66 -3.73 -5.41
N THR A 481 18.37 -3.43 -5.21
CA THR A 481 17.74 -3.46 -3.88
C THR A 481 17.94 -4.80 -3.18
N ASP A 482 17.76 -5.88 -3.91
CA ASP A 482 17.79 -7.24 -3.36
C ASP A 482 19.22 -7.84 -3.32
N ASP A 483 20.25 -7.10 -3.78
CA ASP A 483 21.65 -7.53 -3.78
C ASP A 483 22.39 -7.18 -2.48
N LEU A 484 21.91 -6.15 -1.75
CA LEU A 484 22.60 -5.57 -0.60
C LEU A 484 21.72 -5.51 0.65
N SER A 485 22.19 -6.04 1.75
CA SER A 485 21.69 -5.71 3.09
C SER A 485 22.30 -4.40 3.58
N VAL A 486 21.52 -3.64 4.37
CA VAL A 486 21.96 -2.35 4.92
C VAL A 486 21.75 -2.32 6.41
N PHE A 487 22.82 -2.10 7.17
CA PHE A 487 22.79 -1.96 8.61
C PHE A 487 23.06 -0.52 9.02
N GLY A 488 22.05 0.13 9.64
CA GLY A 488 22.21 1.42 10.29
C GLY A 488 22.78 1.23 11.71
N LEU A 489 23.99 1.71 11.92
CA LEU A 489 24.65 1.68 13.22
C LEU A 489 24.70 3.11 13.78
N PHE A 490 23.75 3.44 14.65
CA PHE A 490 23.50 4.80 15.11
C PHE A 490 23.68 4.95 16.62
N GLY A 491 24.08 6.16 17.03
CA GLY A 491 24.28 6.51 18.43
C GLY A 491 25.72 6.96 18.75
N PRO A 492 25.96 7.64 19.89
CA PRO A 492 27.24 8.27 20.22
C PRO A 492 28.42 7.30 20.29
N LYS A 493 28.17 6.01 20.61
CA LYS A 493 29.22 4.98 20.70
C LYS A 493 29.42 4.19 19.39
N SER A 494 28.70 4.53 18.33
CA SER A 494 28.75 3.81 17.02
C SER A 494 30.17 3.83 16.42
N ARG A 495 30.90 4.96 16.55
CA ARG A 495 32.29 5.08 16.08
C ARG A 495 33.24 4.16 16.84
N GLU A 496 33.08 4.04 18.12
CA GLU A 496 33.92 3.18 18.95
C GLU A 496 33.68 1.71 18.63
N LEU A 497 32.41 1.35 18.41
CA LEU A 497 32.07 0.00 18.00
C LEU A 497 32.61 -0.35 16.62
N ILE A 498 32.45 0.50 15.61
CA ILE A 498 32.92 0.22 14.25
C ILE A 498 34.45 0.06 14.20
N LYS A 499 35.19 0.79 15.02
CA LYS A 499 36.66 0.62 15.20
C LYS A 499 37.04 -0.74 15.79
N LYS A 500 36.14 -1.47 16.44
CA LYS A 500 36.39 -2.84 16.95
C LYS A 500 36.20 -3.92 15.88
N ILE A 501 35.50 -3.59 14.80
CA ILE A 501 35.20 -4.54 13.72
C ILE A 501 35.93 -4.21 12.40
N SER A 502 36.49 -2.99 12.29
CA SER A 502 37.27 -2.53 11.13
C SER A 502 38.54 -1.82 11.59
N LYS A 503 39.60 -1.93 10.78
CA LYS A 503 40.88 -1.23 10.98
C LYS A 503 40.96 0.11 10.25
N ASP A 504 39.92 0.46 9.50
CA ASP A 504 39.85 1.72 8.77
C ASP A 504 39.77 2.92 9.72
N ASN A 505 40.10 4.11 9.20
CA ASN A 505 40.05 5.34 9.98
C ASN A 505 38.65 5.98 9.94
N PHE A 506 38.02 6.10 11.12
CA PHE A 506 36.67 6.67 11.32
C PHE A 506 36.69 8.03 12.01
N GLU A 507 37.86 8.68 12.15
CA GLU A 507 37.92 10.02 12.70
C GLU A 507 37.23 11.04 11.78
N ASN A 508 36.76 12.15 12.35
CA ASN A 508 35.98 13.14 11.62
C ASN A 508 36.69 13.69 10.38
N ASP A 509 38.01 13.91 10.45
CA ASP A 509 38.79 14.42 9.34
C ASP A 509 38.95 13.42 8.18
N ASN A 510 38.87 12.13 8.51
CA ASN A 510 39.05 11.03 7.54
C ASN A 510 37.73 10.40 7.04
N PHE A 511 36.63 10.65 7.77
CA PHE A 511 35.30 10.20 7.38
C PHE A 511 34.27 11.24 7.81
N LYS A 512 34.11 12.27 6.99
CA LYS A 512 33.22 13.42 7.24
C LYS A 512 31.74 13.04 7.11
N PHE A 513 30.84 13.73 7.80
CA PHE A 513 29.41 13.64 7.58
C PHE A 513 29.05 13.94 6.11
N GLY A 514 28.08 13.23 5.54
CA GLY A 514 27.70 13.37 4.15
C GLY A 514 28.73 12.76 3.18
N THR A 515 29.56 11.83 3.66
CA THR A 515 30.53 11.12 2.81
C THR A 515 30.41 9.61 2.97
N ALA A 516 30.96 8.89 2.00
CA ALA A 516 30.97 7.45 1.96
C ALA A 516 32.32 6.92 1.45
N LYS A 517 32.68 5.71 1.84
CA LYS A 517 33.91 5.04 1.37
C LYS A 517 33.79 3.53 1.53
N TYR A 518 34.65 2.82 0.84
CA TYR A 518 34.86 1.40 1.15
C TYR A 518 35.64 1.24 2.45
N ILE A 519 35.20 0.32 3.27
CA ILE A 519 35.87 -0.15 4.49
C ILE A 519 36.03 -1.67 4.43
N THR A 520 36.86 -2.21 5.31
CA THR A 520 37.04 -3.66 5.42
C THR A 520 36.60 -4.13 6.80
N ILE A 521 35.61 -5.04 6.85
CA ILE A 521 35.18 -5.73 8.05
C ILE A 521 35.39 -7.23 7.87
N ASP A 522 36.19 -7.85 8.74
CA ASP A 522 36.52 -9.29 8.72
C ASP A 522 36.94 -9.80 7.32
N GLY A 523 37.78 -9.01 6.60
CA GLY A 523 38.27 -9.30 5.25
C GLY A 523 37.25 -9.05 4.13
N ILE A 524 36.05 -8.59 4.44
CA ILE A 524 34.98 -8.29 3.49
C ILE A 524 34.98 -6.79 3.21
N LYS A 525 35.07 -6.42 1.92
CA LYS A 525 34.97 -5.02 1.46
C LYS A 525 33.50 -4.60 1.49
N ILE A 526 33.18 -3.54 2.23
CA ILE A 526 31.84 -3.04 2.49
C ILE A 526 31.78 -1.55 2.14
N TRP A 527 30.72 -1.09 1.52
CA TRP A 527 30.47 0.32 1.32
C TRP A 527 29.86 0.89 2.59
N ALA A 528 30.46 1.93 3.17
CA ALA A 528 29.99 2.61 4.37
C ALA A 528 29.67 4.06 4.05
N GLN A 529 28.52 4.54 4.52
CA GLN A 529 28.10 5.95 4.44
C GLN A 529 28.06 6.54 5.85
N ARG A 530 28.56 7.74 6.03
CA ARG A 530 28.42 8.49 7.27
C ARG A 530 27.20 9.40 7.19
N LEU A 531 26.05 8.79 7.36
CA LEU A 531 24.72 9.40 7.38
C LEU A 531 23.93 8.85 8.58
N SER A 532 22.87 9.54 8.94
CA SER A 532 21.92 9.12 9.97
C SER A 532 20.56 9.72 9.69
N TYR A 533 19.52 8.91 9.85
CA TYR A 533 18.13 9.34 9.76
C TYR A 533 17.48 9.45 11.16
N VAL A 534 18.28 9.35 12.23
CA VAL A 534 17.82 9.37 13.62
C VAL A 534 18.41 10.54 14.44
N GLY A 535 19.10 11.47 13.79
CA GLY A 535 19.70 12.63 14.46
C GLY A 535 21.00 12.37 15.22
N GLU A 536 21.42 11.11 15.34
CA GLU A 536 22.61 10.70 16.08
C GLU A 536 23.82 10.45 15.16
N LEU A 537 25.03 10.37 15.72
CA LEU A 537 26.21 9.89 15.00
C LEU A 537 25.89 8.52 14.39
N GLY A 538 26.17 8.35 13.08
CA GLY A 538 25.78 7.09 12.44
C GLY A 538 26.58 6.70 11.22
N TYR A 539 26.49 5.42 10.92
CA TYR A 539 27.05 4.77 9.75
C TYR A 539 26.03 3.81 9.17
N GLU A 540 25.82 3.87 7.87
CA GLU A 540 25.07 2.87 7.12
C GLU A 540 26.07 1.95 6.40
N LEU A 541 25.95 0.65 6.62
CA LEU A 541 26.84 -0.38 6.11
C LEU A 541 26.13 -1.19 5.03
N TYR A 542 26.57 -1.07 3.80
CA TYR A 542 26.01 -1.76 2.63
C TYR A 542 26.81 -3.04 2.38
N VAL A 543 26.22 -4.18 2.66
CA VAL A 543 26.85 -5.49 2.68
C VAL A 543 26.21 -6.39 1.65
N ASP A 544 27.02 -7.08 0.81
CA ASP A 544 26.48 -8.12 -0.07
C ASP A 544 25.60 -9.09 0.70
N PHE A 545 24.43 -9.42 0.16
CA PHE A 545 23.41 -10.23 0.80
C PHE A 545 23.95 -11.56 1.36
N LYS A 546 24.88 -12.19 0.63
CA LYS A 546 25.57 -13.44 1.05
C LYS A 546 26.41 -13.31 2.31
N TYR A 547 26.86 -12.11 2.68
CA TYR A 547 27.68 -11.87 3.86
C TYR A 547 26.88 -11.24 5.03
N ALA A 548 25.63 -10.85 4.79
CA ALA A 548 24.85 -10.05 5.73
C ALA A 548 24.71 -10.73 7.10
N LYS A 549 24.39 -12.02 7.14
CA LYS A 549 24.27 -12.77 8.40
C LYS A 549 25.57 -12.76 9.21
N LYS A 550 26.70 -12.99 8.54
CA LYS A 550 28.05 -13.01 9.17
C LYS A 550 28.38 -11.63 9.78
N ILE A 551 28.13 -10.56 9.03
CA ILE A 551 28.41 -9.20 9.49
C ILE A 551 27.47 -8.81 10.63
N TYR A 552 26.18 -9.13 10.54
CA TYR A 552 25.20 -8.92 11.60
C TYR A 552 25.65 -9.59 12.91
N GLU A 553 26.00 -10.88 12.87
CA GLU A 553 26.47 -11.63 14.05
C GLU A 553 27.74 -11.03 14.65
N LEU A 554 28.67 -10.55 13.80
CA LEU A 554 29.87 -9.87 14.27
C LEU A 554 29.55 -8.56 14.99
N ILE A 555 28.65 -7.73 14.41
CA ILE A 555 28.20 -6.47 15.01
C ILE A 555 27.55 -6.73 16.37
N ILE A 556 26.62 -7.68 16.46
CA ILE A 556 25.94 -8.05 17.70
C ILE A 556 26.96 -8.51 18.77
N ASN A 557 27.89 -9.40 18.40
CA ASN A 557 28.86 -9.90 19.34
C ASN A 557 29.81 -8.85 19.91
N LYS A 558 30.30 -7.95 19.07
CA LYS A 558 31.18 -6.84 19.50
C LYS A 558 30.39 -5.70 20.14
N GLY A 559 29.13 -5.53 19.77
CA GLY A 559 28.23 -4.50 20.29
C GLY A 559 27.86 -4.65 21.76
N LYS A 560 27.94 -5.87 22.32
CA LYS A 560 27.65 -6.15 23.73
C LYS A 560 28.41 -5.22 24.71
N ASN A 561 29.65 -4.88 24.38
CA ASN A 561 30.50 -4.01 25.22
C ASN A 561 30.14 -2.52 25.08
N PHE A 562 29.19 -2.17 24.18
CA PHE A 562 28.76 -0.81 23.90
C PHE A 562 27.28 -0.62 24.20
N ASN A 563 26.63 -1.58 24.86
CA ASN A 563 25.19 -1.61 25.10
C ASN A 563 24.37 -1.50 23.80
N LEU A 564 24.80 -2.21 22.75
CA LEU A 564 24.06 -2.23 21.48
C LEU A 564 22.72 -2.93 21.67
N SER A 565 21.65 -2.30 21.18
CA SER A 565 20.34 -2.93 21.00
C SER A 565 19.98 -3.04 19.52
N ASN A 566 19.26 -4.10 19.15
CA ASN A 566 18.50 -4.09 17.92
C ASN A 566 17.36 -3.07 18.06
N CYS A 567 17.05 -2.36 16.99
CA CYS A 567 16.03 -1.33 16.98
C CYS A 567 15.13 -1.49 15.76
N GLY A 568 13.83 -1.28 15.97
CA GLY A 568 12.84 -1.37 14.91
C GLY A 568 12.47 -0.03 14.29
N MET A 569 11.54 -0.10 13.34
CA MET A 569 11.13 1.07 12.56
C MET A 569 10.33 2.09 13.38
N HIS A 570 9.65 1.67 14.46
CA HIS A 570 8.94 2.60 15.34
C HIS A 570 9.91 3.53 16.07
N ALA A 571 11.02 2.99 16.59
CA ALA A 571 12.07 3.82 17.20
C ALA A 571 12.69 4.78 16.17
N MET A 572 12.95 4.30 14.96
CA MET A 572 13.45 5.18 13.88
C MET A 572 12.49 6.33 13.57
N ASP A 573 11.19 6.04 13.48
CA ASP A 573 10.16 7.05 13.17
C ASP A 573 10.02 8.08 14.30
N ILE A 574 10.11 7.67 15.56
CA ILE A 574 10.17 8.59 16.71
C ILE A 574 11.38 9.50 16.60
N MET A 575 12.57 8.95 16.40
CA MET A 575 13.83 9.71 16.39
C MET A 575 13.95 10.65 15.19
N ARG A 576 13.48 10.24 14.00
CA ARG A 576 13.49 11.11 12.81
C ARG A 576 12.56 12.31 13.01
N MET A 577 11.36 12.10 13.62
CA MET A 577 10.41 13.18 13.93
C MET A 577 11.00 14.17 14.94
N GLU A 578 11.61 13.67 16.02
CA GLU A 578 12.29 14.53 17.01
C GLU A 578 13.43 15.34 16.39
N SER A 579 14.08 14.80 15.36
CA SER A 579 15.16 15.46 14.61
C SER A 579 14.66 16.38 13.49
N GLY A 580 13.35 16.42 13.22
CA GLY A 580 12.75 17.22 12.15
C GLY A 580 13.01 16.66 10.75
N PHE A 581 13.32 15.38 10.60
CA PHE A 581 13.50 14.73 9.30
C PHE A 581 12.15 14.29 8.73
N LEU A 582 11.88 14.71 7.51
CA LEU A 582 10.62 14.42 6.81
C LEU A 582 10.63 13.03 6.18
N HIS A 583 9.45 12.49 5.99
CA HIS A 583 9.23 11.20 5.34
C HIS A 583 8.20 11.36 4.22
N TRP A 584 8.61 11.06 2.99
CA TRP A 584 7.72 11.14 1.84
C TRP A 584 6.56 10.12 1.96
N GLY A 585 5.35 10.59 1.66
CA GLY A 585 4.11 9.83 1.83
C GLY A 585 3.52 9.87 3.24
N HIS A 586 4.17 10.59 4.17
CA HIS A 586 3.67 10.84 5.53
C HIS A 586 3.64 12.34 5.86
N ASP A 587 4.75 13.04 5.64
CA ASP A 587 4.91 14.46 5.98
C ASP A 587 4.96 15.34 4.74
N ILE A 588 5.40 14.79 3.61
CA ILE A 588 5.50 15.46 2.31
C ILE A 588 5.01 14.55 1.19
N SER A 589 4.44 15.15 0.15
CA SER A 589 3.79 14.51 -0.98
C SER A 589 3.93 15.38 -2.25
N PRO A 590 3.34 15.04 -3.39
CA PRO A 590 3.27 15.93 -4.54
C PRO A 590 2.49 17.23 -4.31
N GLU A 591 1.72 17.34 -3.22
CA GLU A 591 1.00 18.56 -2.84
C GLU A 591 1.93 19.65 -2.28
N GLU A 592 3.09 19.25 -1.74
CA GLU A 592 4.10 20.17 -1.25
C GLU A 592 5.16 20.46 -2.32
N ASN A 593 5.79 21.63 -2.21
CA ASN A 593 6.92 22.02 -3.03
C ASN A 593 8.16 22.28 -2.16
N GLN A 594 9.34 22.35 -2.80
CA GLN A 594 10.62 22.50 -2.11
C GLN A 594 10.79 23.78 -1.26
N TYR A 595 9.85 24.73 -1.34
CA TYR A 595 9.88 25.99 -0.60
C TYR A 595 8.91 26.02 0.59
N GLN A 596 8.06 25.04 0.72
CA GLN A 596 7.16 24.82 1.86
C GLN A 596 7.84 23.98 2.93
#